data_ce3f0c1771a3ed403edde2703282a2ca
#
_entry.id   ce3f0c1771a3ed403edde2703282a2ca
#
_cell.length_a   1.000
_cell.length_b   1.000
_cell.length_c   1.000
_cell.angle_alpha   90.00
_cell.angle_beta   90.00
_cell.angle_gamma   90.00
#
_symmetry.space_group_name_H-M   'P 1'
#
loop_
_entity.id
_entity.type
_entity.pdbx_description
1 polymer ?
#
loop_
_entity_poly.entity_id
_entity_poly.type
_entity_poly.pdbx_seq_one_letter_code
_entity_poly.pdbx_strand_id
1 'polypeptide(L)'
;MIEANPVHESTLRNIVENTDDQYLMATLGDSDREVTFYTRKDKPHTEGASYYKESNYWDIPQLVQMSTVKLQPLDDIFEDDAHFQIIKLDTQGSELDILRGGSSLIEKADVIIMEISYIEFNEGAPTAEETIDYMKTIGFDEYIEIGDHFTNTPK
;
A
#
# COMPACT_ATOMS: atom_id res chain seq x y z
N MET A 1 9.66 -8.27 -1.59
CA MET A 1 8.32 -7.78 -1.96
C MET A 1 7.32 -8.16 -0.87
N ILE A 2 6.32 -7.29 -0.58
CA ILE A 2 5.22 -7.61 0.35
C ILE A 2 3.90 -7.41 -0.40
N GLU A 3 2.98 -8.36 -0.27
CA GLU A 3 1.71 -8.37 -1.00
C GLU A 3 0.56 -8.81 -0.08
N ALA A 4 -0.54 -8.08 -0.12
CA ALA A 4 -1.72 -8.35 0.70
C ALA A 4 -2.73 -9.30 0.05
N ASN A 5 -2.89 -9.22 -1.28
CA ASN A 5 -3.86 -10.00 -2.01
C ASN A 5 -3.35 -11.44 -2.27
N PRO A 6 -3.94 -12.47 -1.64
CA PRO A 6 -3.44 -13.85 -1.73
C PRO A 6 -3.48 -14.44 -3.14
N VAL A 7 -4.23 -13.84 -4.06
CA VAL A 7 -4.30 -14.30 -5.45
C VAL A 7 -2.96 -14.14 -6.18
N HIS A 8 -2.10 -13.23 -5.73
CA HIS A 8 -0.79 -12.96 -6.34
C HIS A 8 0.32 -13.88 -5.83
N GLU A 9 0.09 -14.67 -4.77
CA GLU A 9 1.14 -15.49 -4.17
C GLU A 9 1.84 -16.42 -5.16
N SER A 10 1.07 -17.08 -6.04
CA SER A 10 1.66 -17.99 -7.05
C SER A 10 2.56 -17.25 -8.04
N THR A 11 2.21 -16.03 -8.41
CA THR A 11 3.01 -15.17 -9.29
C THR A 11 4.30 -14.76 -8.60
N LEU A 12 4.22 -14.29 -7.35
CA LEU A 12 5.40 -13.90 -6.57
C LEU A 12 6.36 -15.07 -6.37
N ARG A 13 5.84 -16.25 -6.06
CA ARG A 13 6.65 -17.46 -5.93
C ARG A 13 7.43 -17.76 -7.20
N ASN A 14 6.79 -17.66 -8.37
CA ASN A 14 7.45 -17.87 -9.65
C ASN A 14 8.51 -16.81 -9.96
N ILE A 15 8.28 -15.55 -9.55
CA ILE A 15 9.26 -14.48 -9.74
C ILE A 15 10.53 -14.74 -8.95
N VAL A 16 10.42 -15.17 -7.69
CA VAL A 16 11.59 -15.38 -6.82
C VAL A 16 12.27 -16.73 -6.99
N GLU A 17 11.65 -17.69 -7.72
CA GLU A 17 12.12 -19.08 -7.81
C GLU A 17 13.59 -19.25 -8.24
N ASN A 18 14.08 -18.29 -9.07
CA ASN A 18 15.46 -18.35 -9.59
C ASN A 18 16.24 -17.06 -9.34
N THR A 19 15.89 -16.32 -8.29
CA THR A 19 16.54 -15.07 -7.88
C THR A 19 16.87 -15.12 -6.40
N ASP A 20 17.63 -14.14 -5.92
CA ASP A 20 17.89 -13.93 -4.49
C ASP A 20 16.75 -13.09 -3.82
N ASP A 21 15.72 -12.74 -4.60
CA ASP A 21 14.59 -11.97 -4.10
C ASP A 21 13.74 -12.78 -3.11
N GLN A 22 13.01 -12.06 -2.27
CA GLN A 22 12.10 -12.64 -1.28
C GLN A 22 10.72 -11.98 -1.38
N TYR A 23 9.68 -12.71 -1.00
CA TYR A 23 8.36 -12.15 -0.82
C TYR A 23 7.75 -12.57 0.51
N LEU A 24 6.82 -11.75 0.99
CA LEU A 24 6.00 -12.00 2.17
C LEU A 24 4.54 -11.72 1.82
N MET A 25 3.64 -12.62 2.19
CA MET A 25 2.20 -12.36 2.13
C MET A 25 1.77 -11.71 3.45
N ALA A 26 1.52 -10.41 3.43
CA ALA A 26 1.07 -9.65 4.59
C ALA A 26 0.26 -8.41 4.16
N THR A 27 -0.69 -8.03 4.98
CA THR A 27 -1.39 -6.74 4.84
C THR A 27 -0.76 -5.77 5.83
N LEU A 28 -0.11 -4.75 5.31
CA LEU A 28 0.58 -3.75 6.14
C LEU A 28 -0.38 -2.66 6.62
N GLY A 29 -0.07 -2.07 7.77
CA GLY A 29 -0.83 -0.94 8.31
C GLY A 29 -0.14 -0.30 9.52
N ASP A 30 -0.86 0.60 10.20
CA ASP A 30 -0.36 1.39 11.32
C ASP A 30 -0.22 0.63 12.64
N SER A 31 -0.96 -0.47 12.80
CA SER A 31 -1.07 -1.21 14.06
C SER A 31 -1.60 -2.63 13.84
N ASP A 32 -1.34 -3.50 14.81
CA ASP A 32 -1.88 -4.87 14.84
C ASP A 32 -3.39 -4.84 15.14
N ARG A 33 -4.21 -4.89 14.09
CA ARG A 33 -5.68 -4.91 14.18
C ARG A 33 -6.30 -5.64 13.00
N GLU A 34 -7.54 -6.10 13.16
CA GLU A 34 -8.32 -6.66 12.06
C GLU A 34 -9.06 -5.58 11.29
N VAL A 35 -9.07 -5.72 9.97
CA VAL A 35 -9.80 -4.83 9.04
C VAL A 35 -10.53 -5.64 7.98
N THR A 36 -11.50 -5.01 7.32
CA THR A 36 -12.10 -5.57 6.11
C THR A 36 -11.20 -5.27 4.92
N PHE A 37 -10.82 -6.31 4.18
CA PHE A 37 -10.05 -6.19 2.95
C PHE A 37 -10.98 -6.42 1.76
N TYR A 38 -10.90 -5.56 0.78
CA TYR A 38 -11.79 -5.51 -0.36
C TYR A 38 -11.06 -5.97 -1.62
N THR A 39 -11.68 -6.90 -2.36
CA THR A 39 -11.20 -7.38 -3.66
C THR A 39 -12.36 -7.51 -4.63
N ARG A 40 -12.08 -7.73 -5.91
CA ARG A 40 -13.11 -7.94 -6.93
C ARG A 40 -13.23 -9.40 -7.31
N LYS A 41 -14.46 -9.93 -7.33
CA LYS A 41 -14.77 -11.31 -7.73
C LYS A 41 -14.56 -11.57 -9.21
N ASP A 42 -14.89 -10.58 -10.04
CA ASP A 42 -14.79 -10.67 -11.51
C ASP A 42 -13.38 -10.37 -12.03
N LYS A 43 -12.56 -9.72 -11.21
CA LYS A 43 -11.18 -9.35 -11.51
C LYS A 43 -10.30 -9.55 -10.28
N PRO A 44 -10.07 -10.79 -9.81
CA PRO A 44 -9.34 -11.05 -8.58
C PRO A 44 -7.88 -10.57 -8.62
N HIS A 45 -7.30 -10.46 -9.82
CA HIS A 45 -5.95 -9.93 -10.06
C HIS A 45 -5.92 -8.41 -10.28
N THR A 46 -6.97 -7.68 -9.88
CA THR A 46 -6.96 -6.21 -9.98
C THR A 46 -5.94 -5.59 -9.05
N GLU A 47 -5.37 -4.49 -9.47
CA GLU A 47 -4.45 -3.67 -8.68
C GLU A 47 -5.16 -2.88 -7.57
N GLY A 48 -6.48 -2.73 -7.63
CA GLY A 48 -7.30 -1.96 -6.67
C GLY A 48 -7.69 -2.70 -5.37
N ALA A 49 -6.98 -3.77 -4.98
CA ALA A 49 -7.25 -4.47 -3.72
C ALA A 49 -6.70 -3.68 -2.53
N SER A 50 -7.56 -3.34 -1.55
CA SER A 50 -7.19 -2.54 -0.38
C SER A 50 -8.13 -2.79 0.80
N TYR A 51 -7.76 -2.35 1.99
CA TYR A 51 -8.70 -2.21 3.11
C TYR A 51 -9.39 -0.83 3.14
N TYR A 52 -8.98 0.09 2.29
CA TYR A 52 -9.76 1.28 1.94
C TYR A 52 -10.64 0.99 0.73
N LYS A 53 -11.91 1.29 0.87
CA LYS A 53 -12.91 0.98 -0.14
C LYS A 53 -12.85 1.97 -1.31
N GLU A 54 -12.58 1.48 -2.52
CA GLU A 54 -12.53 2.33 -3.71
C GLU A 54 -13.92 2.87 -4.09
N SER A 55 -14.06 4.18 -4.29
CA SER A 55 -15.34 4.86 -4.49
C SER A 55 -16.05 4.47 -5.79
N ASN A 56 -15.30 4.20 -6.86
CA ASN A 56 -15.84 4.00 -8.20
C ASN A 56 -16.32 2.56 -8.50
N TYR A 57 -15.91 1.57 -7.70
CA TYR A 57 -16.26 0.15 -7.97
C TYR A 57 -17.50 -0.34 -7.22
N TRP A 58 -18.05 0.46 -6.33
CA TRP A 58 -19.00 0.01 -5.32
C TRP A 58 -20.46 0.16 -5.72
N ASP A 59 -20.72 0.72 -6.89
CA ASP A 59 -22.09 0.74 -7.48
C ASP A 59 -22.59 -0.65 -7.89
N ILE A 60 -21.71 -1.68 -7.82
CA ILE A 60 -22.05 -3.07 -8.12
C ILE A 60 -21.62 -3.97 -6.94
N PRO A 61 -22.35 -3.95 -5.80
CA PRO A 61 -21.98 -4.67 -4.56
C PRO A 61 -21.78 -6.19 -4.75
N GLN A 62 -22.44 -6.80 -5.72
CA GLN A 62 -22.32 -8.23 -6.01
C GLN A 62 -20.95 -8.63 -6.58
N LEU A 63 -20.17 -7.70 -7.09
CA LEU A 63 -18.82 -7.93 -7.60
C LEU A 63 -17.75 -7.76 -6.52
N VAL A 64 -18.10 -7.20 -5.37
CA VAL A 64 -17.17 -7.01 -4.27
C VAL A 64 -17.06 -8.29 -3.46
N GLN A 65 -15.82 -8.66 -3.15
CA GLN A 65 -15.49 -9.67 -2.15
C GLN A 65 -14.87 -8.97 -0.94
N MET A 66 -15.36 -9.31 0.24
CA MET A 66 -14.85 -8.83 1.51
C MET A 66 -14.27 -10.00 2.28
N SER A 67 -13.13 -9.79 2.89
CA SER A 67 -12.49 -10.72 3.82
C SER A 67 -11.98 -9.97 5.04
N THR A 68 -11.85 -10.64 6.17
CA THR A 68 -11.18 -10.08 7.34
C THR A 68 -9.71 -10.45 7.25
N VAL A 69 -8.84 -9.44 7.36
CA VAL A 69 -7.39 -9.60 7.38
C VAL A 69 -6.82 -8.92 8.63
N LYS A 70 -5.67 -9.39 9.06
CA LYS A 70 -4.93 -8.80 10.16
C LYS A 70 -3.85 -7.88 9.58
N LEU A 71 -3.84 -6.62 10.01
CA LEU A 71 -2.76 -5.69 9.68
C LEU A 71 -1.51 -6.01 10.50
N GLN A 72 -0.36 -5.76 9.93
CA GLN A 72 0.94 -5.87 10.56
C GLN A 72 1.72 -4.58 10.35
N PRO A 73 2.22 -3.93 11.42
CA PRO A 73 3.19 -2.85 11.29
C PRO A 73 4.46 -3.34 10.60
N LEU A 74 5.03 -2.51 9.75
CA LEU A 74 6.25 -2.85 9.03
C LEU A 74 7.44 -3.03 9.99
N ASP A 75 7.48 -2.26 11.08
CA ASP A 75 8.50 -2.36 12.12
C ASP A 75 8.43 -3.69 12.90
N ASP A 76 7.29 -4.40 12.90
CA ASP A 76 7.15 -5.72 13.54
C ASP A 76 7.66 -6.87 12.63
N ILE A 77 7.89 -6.59 11.34
CA ILE A 77 8.30 -7.60 10.35
C ILE A 77 9.82 -7.67 10.21
N PHE A 78 10.48 -6.53 10.31
CA PHE A 78 11.93 -6.43 10.12
C PHE A 78 12.64 -6.12 11.43
N GLU A 79 13.89 -6.60 11.54
CA GLU A 79 14.74 -6.31 12.69
C GLU A 79 15.16 -4.83 12.68
N ASP A 80 15.49 -4.31 13.86
CA ASP A 80 15.84 -2.89 14.05
C ASP A 80 17.03 -2.41 13.23
N ASP A 81 17.91 -3.30 12.78
CA ASP A 81 19.07 -2.98 11.94
C ASP A 81 18.80 -3.12 10.43
N ALA A 82 17.59 -3.50 10.05
CA ALA A 82 17.21 -3.58 8.64
C ALA A 82 17.29 -2.19 7.98
N HIS A 83 17.85 -2.18 6.77
CA HIS A 83 18.00 -0.98 5.96
C HIS A 83 17.69 -1.28 4.50
N PHE A 84 16.82 -0.47 3.93
CA PHE A 84 16.47 -0.52 2.51
C PHE A 84 16.81 0.80 1.85
N GLN A 85 17.60 0.77 0.80
CA GLN A 85 17.95 1.97 0.04
C GLN A 85 16.72 2.60 -0.62
N ILE A 86 15.84 1.77 -1.16
CA ILE A 86 14.61 2.22 -1.85
C ILE A 86 13.44 1.43 -1.30
N ILE A 87 12.38 2.13 -0.91
CA ILE A 87 11.09 1.54 -0.55
C ILE A 87 10.04 2.08 -1.52
N LYS A 88 9.32 1.19 -2.22
CA LYS A 88 8.17 1.57 -3.04
C LYS A 88 6.88 1.17 -2.34
N LEU A 89 5.98 2.12 -2.17
CA LEU A 89 4.61 1.93 -1.67
C LEU A 89 3.62 2.23 -2.79
N ASP A 90 2.78 1.25 -3.08
CA ASP A 90 1.74 1.29 -4.10
C ASP A 90 0.62 0.38 -3.58
N THR A 91 -0.15 0.89 -2.63
CA THR A 91 -1.00 0.09 -1.74
C THR A 91 -2.44 0.58 -1.70
N GLN A 92 -2.79 1.42 -2.68
CA GLN A 92 -4.16 1.86 -2.94
C GLN A 92 -4.84 2.51 -1.73
N GLY A 93 -4.16 3.55 -1.18
CA GLY A 93 -4.67 4.41 -0.11
C GLY A 93 -4.17 4.06 1.29
N SER A 94 -3.38 3.01 1.48
CA SER A 94 -2.84 2.65 2.80
C SER A 94 -1.40 3.13 3.04
N GLU A 95 -0.85 3.93 2.16
CA GLU A 95 0.54 4.39 2.19
C GLU A 95 0.89 5.06 3.52
N LEU A 96 0.08 6.02 3.98
CA LEU A 96 0.32 6.73 5.24
C LEU A 96 0.24 5.82 6.46
N ASP A 97 -0.67 4.85 6.47
CA ASP A 97 -0.76 3.89 7.57
C ASP A 97 0.49 2.99 7.62
N ILE A 98 0.99 2.57 6.46
CA ILE A 98 2.23 1.79 6.36
C ILE A 98 3.43 2.62 6.82
N LEU A 99 3.51 3.89 6.43
CA LEU A 99 4.56 4.81 6.89
C LEU A 99 4.55 4.94 8.43
N ARG A 100 3.38 5.05 9.03
CA ARG A 100 3.22 5.13 10.50
C ARG A 100 3.62 3.83 11.20
N GLY A 101 3.21 2.68 10.64
CA GLY A 101 3.54 1.36 11.19
C GLY A 101 4.97 0.89 10.90
N GLY A 102 5.70 1.63 10.08
CA GLY A 102 7.08 1.35 9.71
C GLY A 102 8.03 2.51 9.97
N SER A 103 7.69 3.43 10.88
CA SER A 103 8.44 4.68 11.05
C SER A 103 9.94 4.46 11.29
N SER A 104 10.31 3.48 12.11
CA SER A 104 11.70 3.15 12.41
C SER A 104 12.48 2.64 11.21
N LEU A 105 11.83 1.91 10.32
CA LEU A 105 12.43 1.40 9.09
C LEU A 105 12.45 2.49 8.00
N ILE A 106 11.35 3.21 7.84
CA ILE A 106 11.15 4.25 6.83
C ILE A 106 12.15 5.40 7.00
N GLU A 107 12.38 5.88 8.23
CA GLU A 107 13.34 6.94 8.53
C GLU A 107 14.78 6.62 8.11
N LYS A 108 15.12 5.34 7.95
CA LYS A 108 16.45 4.88 7.52
C LYS A 108 16.58 4.73 6.01
N ALA A 109 15.49 4.78 5.25
CA ALA A 109 15.54 4.60 3.81
C ALA A 109 16.13 5.84 3.11
N ASP A 110 16.88 5.62 2.03
CA ASP A 110 17.46 6.72 1.25
C ASP A 110 16.40 7.37 0.34
N VAL A 111 15.47 6.56 -0.20
CA VAL A 111 14.43 7.01 -1.13
C VAL A 111 13.13 6.27 -0.87
N ILE A 112 12.04 7.03 -0.82
CA ILE A 112 10.67 6.49 -0.80
C ILE A 112 9.97 6.86 -2.11
N ILE A 113 9.39 5.87 -2.77
CA ILE A 113 8.54 6.05 -3.96
C ILE A 113 7.11 5.68 -3.56
N MET A 114 6.16 6.59 -3.75
CA MET A 114 4.77 6.35 -3.35
C MET A 114 3.81 6.77 -4.45
N GLU A 115 2.70 6.02 -4.56
CA GLU A 115 1.51 6.47 -5.27
C GLU A 115 0.52 7.04 -4.24
N ILE A 116 0.32 8.35 -4.25
CA ILE A 116 -0.59 9.05 -3.32
C ILE A 116 -1.61 9.86 -4.10
N SER A 117 -2.84 9.95 -3.58
CA SER A 117 -3.94 10.61 -4.29
C SER A 117 -4.29 11.97 -3.69
N TYR A 118 -4.41 12.98 -4.56
CA TYR A 118 -4.92 14.32 -4.20
C TYR A 118 -6.44 14.37 -4.08
N ILE A 119 -7.13 13.33 -4.52
CA ILE A 119 -8.58 13.21 -4.41
C ILE A 119 -8.92 11.95 -3.61
N GLU A 120 -10.06 11.94 -2.95
CA GLU A 120 -10.54 10.76 -2.24
C GLU A 120 -10.99 9.68 -3.24
N PHE A 121 -10.03 8.88 -3.67
CA PHE A 121 -10.28 7.74 -4.55
C PHE A 121 -10.78 6.53 -3.78
N ASN A 122 -10.25 6.33 -2.57
CA ASN A 122 -10.62 5.29 -1.63
C ASN A 122 -11.28 5.94 -0.40
N GLU A 123 -12.47 5.48 -0.02
CA GLU A 123 -13.26 6.04 1.09
C GLU A 123 -12.46 6.08 2.40
N GLY A 124 -12.23 7.27 2.94
CA GLY A 124 -11.53 7.50 4.19
C GLY A 124 -10.02 7.27 4.15
N ALA A 125 -9.44 7.03 2.98
CA ALA A 125 -7.99 6.94 2.83
C ALA A 125 -7.34 8.32 3.07
N PRO A 126 -6.12 8.35 3.62
CA PRO A 126 -5.36 9.57 3.79
C PRO A 126 -5.13 10.29 2.45
N THR A 127 -5.13 11.60 2.49
CA THR A 127 -4.85 12.44 1.32
C THR A 127 -3.35 12.54 1.05
N ALA A 128 -2.99 12.94 -0.18
CA ALA A 128 -1.61 13.24 -0.53
C ALA A 128 -1.01 14.32 0.40
N GLU A 129 -1.79 15.35 0.76
CA GLU A 129 -1.34 16.42 1.65
C GLU A 129 -0.98 15.89 3.04
N GLU A 130 -1.84 15.06 3.65
CA GLU A 130 -1.57 14.43 4.94
C GLU A 130 -0.33 13.53 4.90
N THR A 131 -0.15 12.80 3.80
CA THR A 131 0.99 11.92 3.61
C THR A 131 2.30 12.70 3.46
N ILE A 132 2.30 13.77 2.63
CA ILE A 132 3.46 14.65 2.44
C ILE A 132 3.83 15.34 3.75
N ASP A 133 2.85 15.83 4.51
CA ASP A 133 3.12 16.50 5.77
C ASP A 133 3.69 15.52 6.81
N TYR A 134 3.22 14.28 6.85
CA TYR A 134 3.83 13.25 7.69
C TYR A 134 5.28 12.97 7.28
N MET A 135 5.57 12.83 5.98
CA MET A 135 6.92 12.57 5.48
C MET A 135 7.92 13.65 5.91
N LYS A 136 7.51 14.93 5.92
CA LYS A 136 8.34 16.03 6.43
C LYS A 136 8.66 15.84 7.93
N THR A 137 7.71 15.33 8.73
CA THR A 137 7.94 15.12 10.16
C THR A 137 8.98 14.05 10.46
N ILE A 138 9.19 13.11 9.52
CA ILE A 138 10.16 12.02 9.63
C ILE A 138 11.44 12.25 8.79
N GLY A 139 11.67 13.49 8.33
CA GLY A 139 12.93 13.92 7.73
C GLY A 139 13.02 13.86 6.21
N PHE A 140 11.90 13.60 5.49
CA PHE A 140 11.84 13.69 4.03
C PHE A 140 11.30 15.06 3.61
N ASP A 141 12.16 16.06 3.59
CA ASP A 141 11.78 17.45 3.32
C ASP A 141 11.62 17.78 1.84
N GLU A 142 12.25 16.98 0.96
CA GLU A 142 12.22 17.19 -0.49
C GLU A 142 11.48 16.05 -1.19
N TYR A 143 10.64 16.38 -2.17
CA TYR A 143 10.00 15.39 -3.03
C TYR A 143 9.93 15.85 -4.48
N ILE A 144 9.82 14.89 -5.39
CA ILE A 144 9.68 15.11 -6.83
C ILE A 144 8.45 14.35 -7.31
N GLU A 145 7.56 15.03 -7.99
CA GLU A 145 6.47 14.36 -8.70
C GLU A 145 7.01 13.78 -10.02
N ILE A 146 6.94 12.46 -10.18
CA ILE A 146 7.50 11.73 -11.34
C ILE A 146 6.46 11.30 -12.35
N GLY A 147 5.18 11.51 -12.08
CA GLY A 147 4.06 11.26 -12.96
C GLY A 147 2.74 11.57 -12.30
N ASP A 148 1.71 11.81 -13.11
CA ASP A 148 0.35 11.95 -12.67
C ASP A 148 -0.55 10.99 -13.46
N HIS A 149 -1.32 10.19 -12.75
CA HIS A 149 -2.39 9.37 -13.31
C HIS A 149 -3.71 10.15 -13.26
N PHE A 150 -3.82 11.24 -14.04
CA PHE A 150 -5.13 11.85 -14.24
C PHE A 150 -5.94 10.96 -15.18
N THR A 151 -6.80 10.14 -14.62
CA THR A 151 -7.91 9.59 -15.39
C THR A 151 -8.73 10.77 -15.90
N ASN A 152 -8.89 10.85 -17.23
CA ASN A 152 -9.70 11.84 -17.91
C ASN A 152 -11.04 12.00 -17.20
N THR A 153 -11.22 13.09 -16.46
CA THR A 153 -12.55 13.57 -16.08
C THR A 153 -13.21 14.01 -17.38
N PRO A 154 -14.36 13.43 -17.77
CA PRO A 154 -15.11 13.95 -18.91
C PRO A 154 -15.48 15.41 -18.62
N LYS A 155 -15.24 16.28 -19.61
CA LYS A 155 -15.66 17.69 -19.58
C LYS A 155 -17.18 17.78 -19.61
#